data_3ad1bbae4e82d832db887d3966c0946d
#
_entry.id   3ad1bbae4e82d832db887d3966c0946d
#
_cell.length_a   1.000
_cell.length_b   1.000
_cell.length_c   1.000
_cell.angle_alpha   90.00
_cell.angle_beta   90.00
_cell.angle_gamma   90.00
#
_symmetry.space_group_name_H-M   'P 1'
#
loop_
_entity.id
_entity.type
_entity.pdbx_description
1 polymer ?
#
loop_
_entity_poly.entity_id
_entity_poly.type
_entity_poly.pdbx_seq_one_letter_code
_entity_poly.pdbx_strand_id
1 'polypeptide(L)'
;MPQSVSSFESVEPDVIRVELNPRLNVDDNGYYHLELSNNWQTLHRLSGTAYINDVPLEVLRVQWESSHYWYLGDTLGYIVNRYLTENGVYVSVDTSYVIGFNGMEVPTINPASYSNAEGEVNTMFAPVRTMKSDTVTIRMYFWNNDYKIVDESFYIVLD
;
A
#
# COMPACT_ATOMS: atom_id res chain seq x y z
N MET A 1 -37.02 -17.39 28.71
CA MET A 1 -36.95 -17.19 27.45
C MET A 1 -35.64 -17.23 26.75
N PRO A 2 -35.44 -18.19 25.96
CA PRO A 2 -34.19 -18.41 25.28
C PRO A 2 -33.95 -17.53 24.07
N GLN A 3 -34.86 -16.66 23.68
CA GLN A 3 -34.72 -15.88 22.48
C GLN A 3 -33.46 -14.99 22.48
N SER A 4 -33.14 -14.40 23.62
CA SER A 4 -31.93 -13.55 23.69
C SER A 4 -30.68 -14.34 23.46
N VAL A 5 -30.60 -15.58 23.94
CA VAL A 5 -29.45 -16.44 23.71
C VAL A 5 -29.34 -16.80 22.24
N SER A 6 -30.43 -17.17 21.61
CA SER A 6 -30.44 -17.47 20.18
C SER A 6 -30.02 -16.28 19.33
N SER A 7 -30.46 -15.06 19.72
CA SER A 7 -30.07 -13.86 19.02
C SER A 7 -28.57 -13.62 19.10
N PHE A 8 -27.94 -13.85 20.25
CA PHE A 8 -26.48 -13.71 20.37
C PHE A 8 -25.75 -14.75 19.55
N GLU A 9 -26.24 -15.94 19.49
CA GLU A 9 -25.62 -17.02 18.71
C GLU A 9 -25.70 -16.75 17.21
N SER A 10 -26.72 -16.01 16.76
CA SER A 10 -26.91 -15.70 15.35
C SER A 10 -26.21 -14.44 14.90
N VAL A 11 -25.65 -13.66 15.82
CA VAL A 11 -24.93 -12.42 15.48
C VAL A 11 -23.53 -12.77 14.98
N GLU A 12 -23.25 -12.42 13.75
CA GLU A 12 -21.94 -12.59 13.19
C GLU A 12 -21.04 -11.41 13.58
N PRO A 13 -19.73 -11.64 13.75
CA PRO A 13 -18.81 -10.55 14.02
C PRO A 13 -18.75 -9.58 12.84
N ASP A 14 -18.51 -8.32 13.15
CA ASP A 14 -18.29 -7.31 12.13
C ASP A 14 -17.06 -7.66 11.28
N VAL A 15 -17.22 -7.54 9.97
CA VAL A 15 -16.14 -7.80 9.01
C VAL A 15 -15.71 -6.49 8.37
N ILE A 16 -14.48 -6.10 8.64
CA ILE A 16 -13.85 -4.95 7.98
C ILE A 16 -13.05 -5.46 6.80
N ARG A 17 -13.26 -4.85 5.64
CA ARG A 17 -12.49 -5.15 4.44
C ARG A 17 -12.18 -3.87 3.67
N VAL A 18 -11.11 -3.91 2.89
CA VAL A 18 -10.75 -2.84 1.96
C VAL A 18 -10.68 -3.44 0.56
N GLU A 19 -11.43 -2.87 -0.35
CA GLU A 19 -11.41 -3.24 -1.75
C GLU A 19 -10.46 -2.31 -2.49
N LEU A 20 -9.37 -2.86 -3.03
CA LEU A 20 -8.34 -2.08 -3.69
C LEU A 20 -8.74 -1.68 -5.11
N ASN A 21 -8.42 -0.45 -5.46
CA ASN A 21 -8.48 0.05 -6.81
C ASN A 21 -7.21 0.84 -7.09
N PRO A 22 -6.16 0.20 -7.62
CA PRO A 22 -4.90 0.90 -7.92
C PRO A 22 -5.02 1.94 -9.04
N ARG A 23 -6.12 1.98 -9.78
CA ARG A 23 -6.38 2.94 -10.87
C ARG A 23 -5.37 2.77 -12.01
N LEU A 24 -4.98 1.54 -12.25
CA LEU A 24 -4.03 1.14 -13.28
C LEU A 24 -4.55 -0.07 -14.01
N ASN A 25 -4.08 -0.26 -15.24
CA ASN A 25 -4.39 -1.45 -16.01
C ASN A 25 -3.59 -2.64 -15.47
N VAL A 26 -4.22 -3.80 -15.43
CA VAL A 26 -3.60 -5.05 -15.02
C VAL A 26 -3.35 -5.90 -16.25
N ASP A 27 -2.18 -6.56 -16.30
CA ASP A 27 -1.85 -7.49 -17.39
C ASP A 27 -2.37 -8.90 -17.10
N ASP A 28 -2.12 -9.81 -18.03
CA ASP A 28 -2.60 -11.20 -17.94
C ASP A 28 -1.95 -11.97 -16.78
N ASN A 29 -0.83 -11.48 -16.25
CA ASN A 29 -0.14 -12.07 -15.12
C ASN A 29 -0.55 -11.49 -13.77
N GLY A 30 -1.48 -10.53 -13.77
CA GLY A 30 -1.94 -9.89 -12.55
C GLY A 30 -1.08 -8.72 -12.09
N TYR A 31 -0.18 -8.22 -12.93
CA TYR A 31 0.67 -7.09 -12.61
C TYR A 31 0.07 -5.81 -13.17
N TYR A 32 0.01 -4.78 -12.34
CA TYR A 32 -0.39 -3.45 -12.78
C TYR A 32 0.76 -2.75 -13.47
N HIS A 33 0.46 -1.81 -14.36
CA HIS A 33 1.44 -1.07 -15.12
C HIS A 33 1.27 0.43 -14.91
N LEU A 34 2.35 1.11 -14.57
CA LEU A 34 2.39 2.57 -14.46
C LEU A 34 3.44 3.10 -15.41
N GLU A 35 3.02 3.95 -16.35
CA GLU A 35 3.94 4.65 -17.23
C GLU A 35 4.54 5.85 -16.49
N LEU A 36 5.86 5.86 -16.37
CA LEU A 36 6.57 6.97 -15.73
C LEU A 36 6.60 8.18 -16.64
N SER A 37 6.44 9.36 -16.05
CA SER A 37 6.57 10.62 -16.75
C SER A 37 8.03 10.92 -17.10
N ASN A 38 8.25 11.95 -17.90
CA ASN A 38 9.59 12.43 -18.20
C ASN A 38 10.22 13.24 -17.06
N ASN A 39 9.46 13.53 -16.03
CA ASN A 39 9.94 14.22 -14.84
C ASN A 39 10.76 13.27 -13.97
N TRP A 40 11.51 13.83 -13.02
CA TRP A 40 12.30 13.01 -12.10
C TRP A 40 11.42 12.09 -11.23
N GLN A 41 10.16 12.45 -11.02
CA GLN A 41 9.22 11.71 -10.20
C GLN A 41 7.84 11.68 -10.88
N THR A 42 7.17 10.57 -10.77
CA THR A 42 5.78 10.39 -11.22
C THR A 42 4.89 10.29 -10.00
N LEU A 43 3.78 11.01 -10.00
CA LEU A 43 2.80 10.97 -8.92
C LEU A 43 1.56 10.20 -9.39
N HIS A 44 1.23 9.14 -8.68
CA HIS A 44 0.05 8.33 -8.99
C HIS A 44 -0.75 8.03 -7.72
N ARG A 45 -2.06 8.26 -7.79
CA ARG A 45 -2.93 7.99 -6.64
C ARG A 45 -3.41 6.54 -6.68
N LEU A 46 -3.12 5.81 -5.61
CA LEU A 46 -3.70 4.50 -5.36
C LEU A 46 -4.93 4.67 -4.47
N SER A 47 -5.98 3.93 -4.76
CA SER A 47 -7.25 4.08 -4.05
C SER A 47 -7.76 2.74 -3.55
N GLY A 48 -8.69 2.82 -2.62
CA GLY A 48 -9.46 1.69 -2.14
C GLY A 48 -10.74 2.18 -1.49
N THR A 49 -11.59 1.25 -1.14
CA THR A 49 -12.83 1.54 -0.41
C THR A 49 -12.91 0.64 0.81
N ALA A 50 -13.08 1.24 1.97
CA ALA A 50 -13.21 0.53 3.24
C ALA A 50 -14.68 0.27 3.54
N TYR A 51 -14.96 -0.93 4.01
CA TYR A 51 -16.31 -1.36 4.38
C TYR A 51 -16.30 -2.06 5.73
N ILE A 52 -17.39 -1.90 6.44
CA ILE A 52 -17.74 -2.75 7.56
C ILE A 52 -19.12 -3.35 7.28
N ASN A 53 -19.21 -4.68 7.21
CA ASN A 53 -20.47 -5.36 6.86
C ASN A 53 -21.11 -4.81 5.58
N ASP A 54 -20.28 -4.59 4.55
CA ASP A 54 -20.68 -4.07 3.25
C ASP A 54 -21.21 -2.63 3.24
N VAL A 55 -21.03 -1.91 4.34
CA VAL A 55 -21.35 -0.49 4.45
C VAL A 55 -20.05 0.31 4.47
N PRO A 56 -19.96 1.44 3.75
CA PRO A 56 -18.73 2.25 3.79
C PRO A 56 -18.31 2.61 5.21
N LEU A 57 -17.04 2.42 5.49
CA LEU A 57 -16.46 2.67 6.81
C LEU A 57 -15.59 3.92 6.78
N GLU A 58 -15.93 4.89 7.62
CA GLU A 58 -15.18 6.13 7.79
C GLU A 58 -14.09 5.97 8.85
N VAL A 59 -12.98 6.70 8.66
CA VAL A 59 -11.88 6.82 9.63
C VAL A 59 -11.14 5.50 9.89
N LEU A 60 -11.17 4.57 8.95
CA LEU A 60 -10.28 3.42 9.01
C LEU A 60 -8.87 3.89 8.61
N ARG A 61 -7.90 3.65 9.48
CA ARG A 61 -6.51 3.90 9.15
C ARG A 61 -5.97 2.74 8.31
N VAL A 62 -5.57 3.05 7.08
CA VAL A 62 -4.97 2.09 6.16
C VAL A 62 -3.51 2.45 5.99
N GLN A 63 -2.64 1.46 6.12
CA GLN A 63 -1.21 1.63 5.97
C GLN A 63 -0.73 1.04 4.66
N TRP A 64 0.29 1.67 4.10
CA TRP A 64 0.82 1.35 2.79
C TRP A 64 2.33 1.26 2.86
N GLU A 65 2.87 0.28 2.20
CA GLU A 65 4.30 0.05 2.12
C GLU A 65 4.71 -0.24 0.69
N SER A 66 5.90 0.21 0.34
CA SER A 66 6.52 -0.05 -0.96
C SER A 66 7.86 -0.75 -0.77
N SER A 67 8.18 -1.64 -1.68
CA SER A 67 9.51 -2.24 -1.73
C SER A 67 10.60 -1.24 -2.14
N HIS A 68 10.21 -0.07 -2.67
CA HIS A 68 11.14 0.89 -3.24
C HIS A 68 11.13 2.21 -2.49
N TYR A 69 12.34 2.73 -2.27
CA TYR A 69 12.60 4.01 -1.63
C TYR A 69 13.49 4.83 -2.53
N TRP A 70 13.49 6.13 -2.34
CA TRP A 70 14.48 7.00 -2.96
C TRP A 70 15.18 7.82 -1.87
N TYR A 71 16.31 8.41 -2.21
CA TYR A 71 17.07 9.18 -1.25
C TYR A 71 16.80 10.67 -1.41
N LEU A 72 16.45 11.33 -0.29
CA LEU A 72 16.26 12.77 -0.26
C LEU A 72 17.57 13.47 -0.60
N GLY A 73 17.52 14.41 -1.56
CA GLY A 73 18.68 15.13 -2.04
C GLY A 73 19.27 14.52 -3.30
N ASP A 74 18.81 13.35 -3.72
CA ASP A 74 19.20 12.72 -4.97
C ASP A 74 17.98 12.36 -5.79
N THR A 75 17.64 13.21 -6.76
CA THR A 75 16.45 13.01 -7.59
C THR A 75 16.59 11.93 -8.65
N LEU A 76 17.77 11.34 -8.79
CA LEU A 76 18.06 10.37 -9.84
C LEU A 76 18.00 8.92 -9.39
N GLY A 77 18.02 8.71 -8.09
CA GLY A 77 17.94 7.34 -7.71
C GLY A 77 17.75 7.25 -6.24
N TYR A 78 17.35 6.40 -5.63
CA TYR A 78 17.56 5.16 -5.55
C TYR A 78 16.73 4.10 -4.96
N ILE A 79 16.98 2.94 -5.09
CA ILE A 79 16.16 1.79 -4.77
C ILE A 79 16.61 1.11 -3.52
N VAL A 80 15.68 0.75 -2.69
CA VAL A 80 15.89 -0.28 -1.69
C VAL A 80 14.78 -1.28 -1.84
N ASN A 81 15.13 -2.48 -2.22
CA ASN A 81 14.21 -3.59 -2.27
C ASN A 81 14.24 -4.27 -0.89
N ARG A 82 13.12 -4.34 -0.22
CA ARG A 82 13.05 -4.84 1.15
C ARG A 82 12.03 -5.94 1.31
N TYR A 83 12.27 -6.83 2.26
CA TYR A 83 11.26 -7.76 2.72
C TYR A 83 11.09 -7.65 4.24
N LEU A 84 9.90 -8.01 4.71
CA LEU A 84 9.57 -7.99 6.13
C LEU A 84 9.93 -9.35 6.75
N THR A 85 10.74 -9.33 7.80
CA THR A 85 11.06 -10.53 8.56
C THR A 85 9.93 -10.91 9.51
N GLU A 86 9.99 -12.10 10.06
CA GLU A 86 9.02 -12.57 11.07
C GLU A 86 8.98 -11.68 12.30
N ASN A 87 10.09 -11.01 12.61
CA ASN A 87 10.17 -10.11 13.76
C ASN A 87 9.65 -8.70 13.46
N GLY A 88 9.11 -8.47 12.26
CA GLY A 88 8.59 -7.17 11.89
C GLY A 88 9.65 -6.15 11.50
N VAL A 89 10.85 -6.60 11.17
CA VAL A 89 11.95 -5.74 10.73
C VAL A 89 12.10 -5.81 9.22
N TYR A 90 12.23 -4.66 8.58
CA TYR A 90 12.53 -4.62 7.14
C TYR A 90 14.01 -4.84 6.91
N VAL A 91 14.31 -5.75 5.99
CA VAL A 91 15.68 -6.07 5.60
C VAL A 91 15.84 -5.77 4.12
N SER A 92 16.88 -5.02 3.77
CA SER A 92 17.22 -4.75 2.38
C SER A 92 17.76 -6.01 1.73
N VAL A 93 17.14 -6.44 0.63
CA VAL A 93 17.62 -7.58 -0.16
C VAL A 93 18.41 -7.13 -1.38
N ASP A 94 18.09 -5.94 -1.87
CA ASP A 94 18.78 -5.35 -3.00
C ASP A 94 18.76 -3.84 -2.83
N THR A 95 19.92 -3.22 -2.92
CA THR A 95 20.06 -1.79 -2.80
C THR A 95 20.94 -1.29 -3.91
N SER A 96 20.42 -0.36 -4.66
CA SER A 96 21.18 0.36 -5.67
C SER A 96 20.95 1.84 -5.46
N TYR A 97 21.97 2.65 -5.50
CA TYR A 97 21.84 4.08 -5.25
C TYR A 97 22.93 4.84 -6.01
N VAL A 98 22.68 6.11 -6.16
CA VAL A 98 23.65 7.00 -6.78
C VAL A 98 24.78 7.28 -5.81
N ILE A 99 26.00 7.13 -6.31
CA ILE A 99 27.20 7.36 -5.51
C ILE A 99 27.29 8.82 -5.08
N GLY A 100 27.74 9.03 -3.87
CA GLY A 100 27.87 10.37 -3.28
C GLY A 100 26.66 10.82 -2.50
N PHE A 101 25.65 9.98 -2.42
CA PHE A 101 24.46 10.26 -1.64
C PHE A 101 24.77 10.28 -0.13
N ASN A 102 24.20 11.24 0.58
CA ASN A 102 24.29 11.35 2.04
C ASN A 102 22.97 11.77 2.67
N GLY A 103 21.87 11.57 2.00
CA GLY A 103 20.57 12.00 2.46
C GLY A 103 19.78 10.89 3.16
N MET A 104 18.50 11.15 3.34
CA MET A 104 17.57 10.28 4.03
C MET A 104 16.79 9.40 3.04
N GLU A 105 16.57 8.15 3.39
CA GLU A 105 15.65 7.29 2.65
C GLU A 105 14.22 7.81 2.75
N VAL A 106 13.54 7.88 1.61
CA VAL A 106 12.16 8.31 1.54
C VAL A 106 11.35 7.21 0.86
N PRO A 107 10.28 6.72 1.49
CA PRO A 107 9.42 5.73 0.84
C PRO A 107 8.74 6.33 -0.39
N THR A 108 8.55 5.51 -1.41
CA THR A 108 7.87 5.95 -2.64
C THR A 108 6.36 6.04 -2.48
N ILE A 109 5.85 5.75 -1.31
CA ILE A 109 4.41 5.76 -1.03
C ILE A 109 4.15 6.42 0.32
N ASN A 110 3.06 7.17 0.42
CA ASN A 110 2.62 7.71 1.71
C ASN A 110 2.21 6.57 2.64
N PRO A 111 2.73 6.51 3.87
CA PRO A 111 2.61 5.32 4.70
C PRO A 111 1.23 5.12 5.33
N ALA A 112 0.40 6.14 5.42
CA ALA A 112 -0.90 6.02 6.05
C ALA A 112 -1.92 6.97 5.45
N SER A 113 -3.15 6.51 5.40
CA SER A 113 -4.29 7.30 4.98
C SER A 113 -5.53 6.84 5.74
N TYR A 114 -6.54 7.71 5.83
CA TYR A 114 -7.79 7.42 6.52
C TYR A 114 -8.93 7.43 5.52
N SER A 115 -9.87 6.51 5.68
CA SER A 115 -11.06 6.51 4.85
C SER A 115 -11.98 7.67 5.18
N ASN A 116 -12.66 8.18 4.18
CA ASN A 116 -13.64 9.27 4.33
C ASN A 116 -15.06 8.72 4.56
N ALA A 117 -16.04 9.60 4.53
CA ALA A 117 -17.44 9.22 4.80
C ALA A 117 -18.00 8.23 3.79
N GLU A 118 -17.48 8.19 2.57
CA GLU A 118 -17.84 7.23 1.54
C GLU A 118 -16.98 5.96 1.60
N GLY A 119 -16.11 5.84 2.61
CA GLY A 119 -15.18 4.72 2.75
C GLY A 119 -13.96 4.83 1.85
N GLU A 120 -13.83 5.88 1.07
CA GLU A 120 -12.72 6.03 0.14
C GLU A 120 -11.42 6.31 0.88
N VAL A 121 -10.39 5.57 0.52
CA VAL A 121 -9.04 5.73 1.05
C VAL A 121 -8.07 5.90 -0.12
N ASN A 122 -7.16 6.86 0.00
CA ASN A 122 -6.22 7.20 -1.06
C ASN A 122 -4.81 7.32 -0.49
N THR A 123 -3.84 6.93 -1.29
CA THR A 123 -2.44 7.22 -1.00
C THR A 123 -1.71 7.61 -2.28
N MET A 124 -0.63 8.36 -2.14
CA MET A 124 0.18 8.78 -3.27
C MET A 124 1.37 7.86 -3.42
N PHE A 125 1.51 7.26 -4.60
CA PHE A 125 2.68 6.52 -5.02
C PHE A 125 3.52 7.40 -5.92
N ALA A 126 4.80 7.55 -5.59
CA ALA A 126 5.66 8.54 -6.20
C ALA A 126 7.04 7.97 -6.56
N PRO A 127 7.09 7.03 -7.53
CA PRO A 127 8.36 6.46 -7.95
C PRO A 127 9.20 7.48 -8.70
N VAL A 128 10.52 7.31 -8.65
CA VAL A 128 11.47 8.17 -9.36
C VAL A 128 11.85 7.53 -10.69
N ARG A 129 12.28 8.37 -11.64
CA ARG A 129 12.52 7.97 -13.03
C ARG A 129 13.55 6.86 -13.17
N THR A 130 14.54 6.79 -12.29
CA THR A 130 15.56 5.76 -12.32
C THR A 130 15.04 4.36 -12.02
N MET A 131 13.82 4.26 -11.51
CA MET A 131 13.15 2.97 -11.22
C MET A 131 12.46 2.39 -12.45
N LYS A 132 12.56 3.04 -13.61
CA LYS A 132 11.98 2.53 -14.84
C LYS A 132 12.45 1.10 -15.10
N SER A 133 11.51 0.24 -15.49
CA SER A 133 11.69 -1.20 -15.71
C SER A 133 11.70 -2.05 -14.45
N ASP A 134 11.61 -1.44 -13.28
CA ASP A 134 11.46 -2.19 -12.04
C ASP A 134 10.02 -2.64 -11.82
N THR A 135 9.88 -3.67 -11.01
CA THR A 135 8.58 -4.08 -10.48
C THR A 135 8.55 -3.77 -8.99
N VAL A 136 7.61 -2.93 -8.61
CA VAL A 136 7.45 -2.48 -7.21
C VAL A 136 6.37 -3.33 -6.55
N THR A 137 6.64 -3.81 -5.36
CA THR A 137 5.64 -4.46 -4.52
C THR A 137 5.01 -3.44 -3.60
N ILE A 138 3.71 -3.32 -3.64
CA ILE A 138 2.92 -2.49 -2.73
C ILE A 138 2.19 -3.41 -1.79
N ARG A 139 2.27 -3.13 -0.50
CA ARG A 139 1.48 -3.82 0.52
C ARG A 139 0.56 -2.82 1.19
N MET A 140 -0.72 -3.16 1.24
CA MET A 140 -1.72 -2.43 2.01
C MET A 140 -2.10 -3.26 3.21
N TYR A 141 -2.24 -2.64 4.38
CA TYR A 141 -2.68 -3.36 5.56
C TYR A 141 -3.42 -2.45 6.54
N PHE A 142 -4.21 -3.08 7.38
CA PHE A 142 -4.94 -2.41 8.44
C PHE A 142 -5.20 -3.42 9.58
N TRP A 143 -5.48 -2.90 10.76
CA TRP A 143 -5.91 -3.74 11.88
C TRP A 143 -7.42 -3.85 11.87
N ASN A 144 -7.93 -5.08 11.93
CA ASN A 144 -9.35 -5.30 12.08
C ASN A 144 -9.80 -5.10 13.54
N ASN A 145 -11.07 -5.28 13.79
CA ASN A 145 -11.63 -5.11 15.13
C ASN A 145 -11.25 -6.19 16.14
N ASP A 146 -10.56 -7.24 15.70
CA ASP A 146 -9.92 -8.24 16.57
C ASP A 146 -8.44 -7.94 16.82
N TYR A 147 -7.97 -6.75 16.43
CA TYR A 147 -6.57 -6.33 16.53
C TYR A 147 -5.61 -7.22 15.74
N LYS A 148 -6.10 -7.83 14.68
CA LYS A 148 -5.28 -8.61 13.76
C LYS A 148 -5.03 -7.82 12.49
N ILE A 149 -3.85 -8.04 11.90
CA ILE A 149 -3.50 -7.41 10.64
C ILE A 149 -4.17 -8.16 9.50
N VAL A 150 -4.83 -7.39 8.65
CA VAL A 150 -5.34 -7.84 7.35
C VAL A 150 -4.53 -7.13 6.29
N ASP A 151 -3.94 -7.86 5.37
CA ASP A 151 -3.10 -7.26 4.34
C ASP A 151 -3.37 -7.84 2.95
N GLU A 152 -2.96 -7.07 1.97
CA GLU A 152 -3.01 -7.44 0.56
C GLU A 152 -1.83 -6.78 -0.14
N SER A 153 -1.18 -7.54 -1.02
CA SER A 153 -0.05 -7.05 -1.79
C SER A 153 -0.34 -7.14 -3.27
N PHE A 154 0.21 -6.22 -4.03
CA PHE A 154 0.14 -6.23 -5.48
C PHE A 154 1.41 -5.65 -6.08
N TYR A 155 1.59 -5.87 -7.38
CA TYR A 155 2.81 -5.48 -8.07
C TYR A 155 2.51 -4.43 -9.11
N ILE A 156 3.40 -3.44 -9.21
CA ILE A 156 3.33 -2.39 -10.23
C ILE A 156 4.61 -2.43 -11.03
N VAL A 157 4.49 -2.67 -12.32
CA VAL A 157 5.59 -2.58 -13.27
C VAL A 157 5.72 -1.12 -13.71
N LEU A 158 6.91 -0.58 -13.60
CA LEU A 158 7.20 0.80 -13.99
C LEU A 158 7.71 0.82 -15.44
N ASP A 159 6.92 1.40 -16.33
CA ASP A 159 7.21 1.46 -17.76
C ASP A 159 7.80 2.79 -18.22
#